data_15e095a582d4e93d40807fb6ceb52f79
#
_entry.id   15e095a582d4e93d40807fb6ceb52f79
#
_cell.length_a   1.000
_cell.length_b   1.000
_cell.length_c   1.000
_cell.angle_alpha   90.00
_cell.angle_beta   90.00
_cell.angle_gamma   90.00
#
_symmetry.space_group_name_H-M   'P 1'
#
loop_
_entity.id
_entity.type
_entity.pdbx_description
1 polymer ?
#
loop_
_entity_poly.entity_id
_entity_poly.type
_entity_poly.pdbx_seq_one_letter_code
_entity_poly.pdbx_strand_id
1 'polypeptide(L)'
;MTNPALPPHAVSRLRTARLARSTRPFLARGGPHGERCGGCRLILSHCLCAWRTVLPTRAGFCLLMAEHETLKPSNTGWLIADLVPDTLAFGWARTEVDPALLALLADPQWQPYVVFPGEFVAPERVITQLLPAEQAVADNVSATDAATKRPLFILLDATWSEARKIFKKSPYLLPFPVLSLEPEQVSRYQLRRSRREDHLCTSEVAALCLALAGETLAAQTLEAYLDVFTEHYLCAKQQWKLDLDDEPHQRLRSLRAEAAASNNLLNE
;
A
#
# COMPACT_ATOMS: atom_id res chain seq x y z
N MET A 1 -0.63 25.43 -13.53
CA MET A 1 -1.25 25.51 -12.20
C MET A 1 -0.51 24.57 -11.28
N THR A 2 0.32 25.09 -10.38
CA THR A 2 1.01 24.29 -9.38
C THR A 2 -0.02 23.87 -8.33
N ASN A 3 -0.37 22.56 -8.35
CA ASN A 3 -1.20 21.98 -7.31
C ASN A 3 -0.49 22.20 -5.96
N PRO A 4 -1.17 22.68 -4.90
CA PRO A 4 -0.55 22.82 -3.60
C PRO A 4 0.07 21.47 -3.21
N ALA A 5 1.34 21.50 -2.82
CA ALA A 5 2.08 20.29 -2.48
C ALA A 5 1.32 19.57 -1.35
N LEU A 6 0.74 18.42 -1.67
CA LEU A 6 0.09 17.57 -0.67
C LEU A 6 1.10 17.20 0.42
N PRO A 7 0.68 17.13 1.69
CA PRO A 7 1.59 16.84 2.78
C PRO A 7 2.30 15.49 2.54
N PRO A 8 3.56 15.37 2.92
CA PRO A 8 4.33 14.14 2.71
C PRO A 8 3.72 13.00 3.53
N HIS A 9 3.35 11.89 2.87
CA HIS A 9 2.90 10.65 3.49
C HIS A 9 4.08 9.77 3.97
N ALA A 10 3.80 8.68 4.68
CA ALA A 10 4.83 7.84 5.31
C ALA A 10 5.91 7.35 4.33
N VAL A 11 5.53 6.82 3.17
CA VAL A 11 6.48 6.32 2.16
C VAL A 11 7.33 7.45 1.58
N SER A 12 6.79 8.66 1.41
CA SER A 12 7.55 9.80 0.92
C SER A 12 8.59 10.27 1.94
N ARG A 13 8.24 10.28 3.24
CA ARG A 13 9.19 10.58 4.33
C ARG A 13 10.31 9.54 4.37
N LEU A 14 9.98 8.24 4.28
CA LEU A 14 10.95 7.16 4.26
C LEU A 14 11.91 7.28 3.06
N ARG A 15 11.36 7.62 1.88
CA ARG A 15 12.16 7.90 0.68
C ARG A 15 13.12 9.08 0.90
N THR A 16 12.65 10.19 1.45
CA THR A 16 13.48 11.37 1.72
C THR A 16 14.62 11.03 2.67
N ALA A 17 14.33 10.33 3.77
CA ALA A 17 15.35 9.86 4.71
C ALA A 17 16.35 8.89 4.04
N ARG A 18 15.90 8.04 3.12
CA ARG A 18 16.78 7.13 2.38
C ARG A 18 17.68 7.89 1.39
N LEU A 19 17.14 8.87 0.69
CA LEU A 19 17.92 9.71 -0.24
C LEU A 19 18.96 10.56 0.48
N ALA A 20 18.65 11.09 1.65
CA ALA A 20 19.61 11.87 2.45
C ALA A 20 20.86 11.07 2.87
N ARG A 21 20.74 9.74 2.95
CA ARG A 21 21.86 8.82 3.24
C ARG A 21 22.59 8.33 1.98
N SER A 22 22.10 8.67 0.80
CA SER A 22 22.69 8.23 -0.46
C SER A 22 23.86 9.11 -0.86
N THR A 23 25.01 8.51 -1.12
CA THR A 23 26.21 9.18 -1.65
C THR A 23 26.16 9.38 -3.17
N ARG A 24 25.22 8.74 -3.84
CA ARG A 24 25.04 8.80 -5.30
C ARG A 24 23.58 9.07 -5.65
N PRO A 25 23.30 9.83 -6.72
CA PRO A 25 21.95 10.02 -7.23
C PRO A 25 21.31 8.66 -7.57
N PHE A 26 20.03 8.50 -7.23
CA PHE A 26 19.26 7.35 -7.70
C PHE A 26 18.85 7.60 -9.15
N LEU A 27 19.35 6.78 -10.06
CA LEU A 27 18.96 6.78 -11.47
C LEU A 27 17.94 5.65 -11.70
N ALA A 28 16.70 6.02 -12.01
CA ALA A 28 15.70 5.04 -12.42
C ALA A 28 16.07 4.41 -13.76
N ARG A 29 15.89 3.08 -13.90
CA ARG A 29 16.08 2.39 -15.17
C ARG A 29 15.12 3.00 -16.22
N GLY A 30 15.61 3.28 -17.41
CA GLY A 30 14.83 3.91 -18.49
C GLY A 30 15.31 5.30 -18.88
N GLY A 31 16.36 5.79 -18.23
CA GLY A 31 17.06 7.03 -18.58
C GLY A 31 16.38 8.31 -18.07
N PRO A 32 17.05 9.45 -18.22
CA PRO A 32 16.57 10.75 -17.78
C PRO A 32 15.69 11.38 -18.88
N HIS A 33 14.47 10.89 -19.04
CA HIS A 33 13.53 11.53 -19.97
C HIS A 33 12.70 12.60 -19.25
N GLY A 34 13.38 13.60 -18.67
CA GLY A 34 12.76 14.75 -18.06
C GLY A 34 12.83 14.79 -16.52
N GLU A 35 12.50 15.96 -15.98
CA GLU A 35 12.41 16.21 -14.54
C GLU A 35 11.26 15.42 -13.93
N ARG A 36 11.50 14.85 -12.73
CA ARG A 36 10.50 14.08 -11.99
C ARG A 36 9.77 14.90 -10.94
N CYS A 37 8.47 14.71 -10.88
CA CYS A 37 7.62 15.27 -9.85
C CYS A 37 8.05 14.74 -8.46
N GLY A 38 8.30 15.62 -7.51
CA GLY A 38 8.60 15.25 -6.13
C GLY A 38 7.45 14.53 -5.42
N GLY A 39 6.21 14.81 -5.82
CA GLY A 39 5.00 14.24 -5.24
C GLY A 39 4.71 12.81 -5.70
N CYS A 40 4.67 12.55 -7.01
CA CYS A 40 4.31 11.21 -7.55
C CYS A 40 5.48 10.44 -8.16
N ARG A 41 6.67 11.04 -8.29
CA ARG A 41 7.91 10.44 -8.85
C ARG A 41 7.87 10.16 -10.36
N LEU A 42 6.77 10.40 -11.05
CA LEU A 42 6.68 10.36 -12.50
C LEU A 42 7.33 11.62 -13.11
N ILE A 43 7.63 11.59 -14.41
CA ILE A 43 8.09 12.81 -15.11
C ILE A 43 6.99 13.87 -15.09
N LEU A 44 7.36 15.15 -15.09
CA LEU A 44 6.42 16.26 -14.90
C LEU A 44 5.29 16.27 -15.93
N SER A 45 5.60 15.94 -17.21
CA SER A 45 4.61 15.86 -18.29
C SER A 45 3.53 14.78 -18.07
N HIS A 46 3.81 13.80 -17.20
CA HIS A 46 2.91 12.69 -16.87
C HIS A 46 2.64 12.64 -15.36
N CYS A 47 2.54 13.81 -14.74
CA CYS A 47 2.35 13.92 -13.30
C CYS A 47 0.98 13.39 -12.90
N LEU A 48 0.97 12.51 -11.88
CA LEU A 48 -0.24 11.87 -11.34
C LEU A 48 -0.89 12.66 -10.20
N CYS A 49 -0.25 13.70 -9.66
CA CYS A 49 -0.67 14.33 -8.40
C CYS A 49 -2.11 14.88 -8.43
N ALA A 50 -2.63 15.30 -9.59
CA ALA A 50 -4.02 15.76 -9.73
C ALA A 50 -5.07 14.66 -9.50
N TRP A 51 -4.66 13.40 -9.61
CA TRP A 51 -5.51 12.22 -9.46
C TRP A 51 -5.49 11.61 -8.06
N ARG A 52 -4.59 12.08 -7.20
CA ARG A 52 -4.52 11.64 -5.82
C ARG A 52 -5.83 11.93 -5.09
N THR A 53 -6.31 10.93 -4.36
CA THR A 53 -7.51 11.02 -3.53
C THR A 53 -7.17 10.45 -2.16
N VAL A 54 -7.65 11.09 -1.11
CA VAL A 54 -7.49 10.63 0.27
C VAL A 54 -8.83 10.14 0.77
N LEU A 55 -8.88 8.90 1.22
CA LEU A 55 -10.07 8.27 1.78
C LEU A 55 -9.76 7.76 3.19
N PRO A 56 -10.38 8.33 4.23
CA PRO A 56 -10.34 7.76 5.57
C PRO A 56 -10.96 6.36 5.58
N THR A 57 -10.28 5.41 6.21
CA THR A 57 -10.73 4.03 6.39
C THR A 57 -10.58 3.61 7.85
N ARG A 58 -11.33 2.61 8.29
CA ARG A 58 -11.06 1.97 9.58
C ARG A 58 -9.78 1.11 9.51
N ALA A 59 -9.53 0.51 8.36
CA ALA A 59 -8.31 -0.25 8.12
C ALA A 59 -7.10 0.67 8.01
N GLY A 60 -5.95 0.23 8.55
CA GLY A 60 -4.65 0.87 8.37
C GLY A 60 -3.63 -0.07 7.74
N PHE A 61 -2.52 0.49 7.28
CA PHE A 61 -1.42 -0.26 6.68
C PHE A 61 -0.10 0.00 7.37
N CYS A 62 0.67 -1.07 7.57
CA CYS A 62 2.07 -1.04 7.95
C CYS A 62 2.89 -1.61 6.79
N LEU A 63 3.64 -0.78 6.09
CA LEU A 63 4.51 -1.21 5.00
C LEU A 63 5.93 -1.47 5.53
N LEU A 64 6.36 -2.73 5.52
CA LEU A 64 7.75 -3.12 5.75
C LEU A 64 8.47 -3.16 4.41
N MET A 65 9.27 -2.13 4.14
CA MET A 65 9.85 -1.89 2.82
C MET A 65 11.30 -2.31 2.74
N ALA A 66 11.65 -3.06 1.70
CA ALA A 66 13.07 -3.28 1.37
C ALA A 66 13.74 -1.96 0.99
N GLU A 67 15.02 -1.83 1.30
CA GLU A 67 15.79 -0.58 1.22
C GLU A 67 15.67 0.16 -0.12
N HIS A 68 15.64 -0.59 -1.23
CA HIS A 68 15.58 0.00 -2.58
C HIS A 68 14.15 0.24 -3.07
N GLU A 69 13.13 -0.32 -2.43
CA GLU A 69 11.74 -0.17 -2.91
C GLU A 69 11.26 1.27 -2.82
N THR A 70 11.60 2.00 -1.76
CA THR A 70 11.23 3.41 -1.60
C THR A 70 11.75 4.32 -2.71
N LEU A 71 12.83 3.92 -3.38
CA LEU A 71 13.47 4.72 -4.44
C LEU A 71 12.83 4.49 -5.81
N LYS A 72 12.18 3.35 -6.04
CA LYS A 72 11.65 2.97 -7.36
C LYS A 72 10.43 3.83 -7.74
N PRO A 73 10.42 4.52 -8.89
CA PRO A 73 9.24 5.23 -9.36
C PRO A 73 8.02 4.32 -9.56
N SER A 74 8.25 3.03 -9.83
CA SER A 74 7.22 2.01 -9.99
C SER A 74 6.79 1.34 -8.68
N ASN A 75 7.17 1.85 -7.51
CA ASN A 75 6.72 1.30 -6.24
C ASN A 75 5.23 1.57 -6.01
N THR A 76 4.44 0.53 -5.75
CA THR A 76 2.99 0.63 -5.58
C THR A 76 2.55 0.80 -4.12
N GLY A 77 3.41 0.53 -3.14
CA GLY A 77 3.18 0.90 -1.74
C GLY A 77 2.99 2.42 -1.54
N TRP A 78 3.54 3.22 -2.46
CA TRP A 78 3.29 4.65 -2.51
C TRP A 78 1.82 5.01 -2.74
N LEU A 79 1.11 4.27 -3.61
CA LEU A 79 -0.29 4.54 -3.92
C LEU A 79 -1.20 4.28 -2.73
N ILE A 80 -0.86 3.29 -1.89
CA ILE A 80 -1.57 3.01 -0.64
C ILE A 80 -1.46 4.23 0.28
N ALA A 81 -0.24 4.75 0.47
CA ALA A 81 0.00 5.90 1.32
C ALA A 81 -0.55 7.23 0.74
N ASP A 82 -0.77 7.30 -0.57
CA ASP A 82 -1.47 8.40 -1.22
C ASP A 82 -2.97 8.40 -0.89
N LEU A 83 -3.57 7.21 -0.78
CA LEU A 83 -5.02 7.04 -0.61
C LEU A 83 -5.43 6.93 0.86
N VAL A 84 -4.75 6.06 1.64
CA VAL A 84 -5.12 5.73 3.02
C VAL A 84 -4.25 6.51 3.99
N PRO A 85 -4.83 7.46 4.76
CA PRO A 85 -4.09 8.29 5.71
C PRO A 85 -3.35 7.47 6.77
N ASP A 86 -4.00 6.42 7.30
CA ASP A 86 -3.45 5.53 8.31
C ASP A 86 -2.50 4.48 7.69
N THR A 87 -1.57 4.97 6.87
CA THR A 87 -0.48 4.18 6.30
C THR A 87 0.85 4.60 6.94
N LEU A 88 1.48 3.66 7.63
CA LEU A 88 2.83 3.81 8.17
C LEU A 88 3.82 3.01 7.33
N ALA A 89 5.06 3.47 7.22
CA ALA A 89 6.07 2.81 6.41
C ALA A 89 7.42 2.79 7.15
N PHE A 90 8.04 1.61 7.19
CA PHE A 90 9.30 1.37 7.86
C PHE A 90 10.29 0.68 6.92
N GLY A 91 11.53 1.13 6.94
CA GLY A 91 12.62 0.43 6.25
C GLY A 91 12.98 -0.82 7.01
N TRP A 92 12.91 -1.97 6.34
CA TRP A 92 13.34 -3.20 6.96
C TRP A 92 14.87 -3.31 7.03
N ALA A 93 15.38 -3.61 8.22
CA ALA A 93 16.76 -4.00 8.46
C ALA A 93 16.81 -5.34 9.22
N ARG A 94 17.85 -6.13 8.96
CA ARG A 94 17.97 -7.48 9.55
C ARG A 94 18.31 -7.44 11.04
N THR A 95 19.10 -6.47 11.44
CA THR A 95 19.75 -6.40 12.76
C THR A 95 19.14 -5.33 13.66
N GLU A 96 18.37 -4.41 13.09
CA GLU A 96 17.74 -3.32 13.81
C GLU A 96 16.25 -3.29 13.51
N VAL A 97 15.45 -3.07 14.54
CA VAL A 97 14.01 -2.87 14.40
C VAL A 97 13.70 -1.45 14.85
N ASP A 98 12.97 -0.71 14.03
CA ASP A 98 12.54 0.63 14.37
C ASP A 98 11.64 0.58 15.64
N PRO A 99 11.96 1.29 16.73
CA PRO A 99 11.13 1.32 17.92
C PRO A 99 9.70 1.77 17.66
N ALA A 100 9.48 2.66 16.69
CA ALA A 100 8.15 3.12 16.30
C ALA A 100 7.32 2.01 15.63
N LEU A 101 7.96 1.06 14.92
CA LEU A 101 7.30 -0.14 14.43
C LEU A 101 6.81 -1.01 15.59
N LEU A 102 7.65 -1.26 16.59
CA LEU A 102 7.27 -2.07 17.76
C LEU A 102 6.14 -1.40 18.54
N ALA A 103 6.19 -0.08 18.71
CA ALA A 103 5.12 0.69 19.35
C ALA A 103 3.79 0.58 18.56
N LEU A 104 3.83 0.69 17.22
CA LEU A 104 2.65 0.50 16.37
C LEU A 104 2.04 -0.89 16.52
N LEU A 105 2.88 -1.95 16.55
CA LEU A 105 2.42 -3.34 16.67
C LEU A 105 1.85 -3.65 18.05
N ALA A 106 2.24 -2.91 19.09
CA ALA A 106 1.75 -3.02 20.46
C ALA A 106 0.56 -2.09 20.75
N ASP A 107 0.20 -1.19 19.84
CA ASP A 107 -0.88 -0.22 20.05
C ASP A 107 -2.24 -0.94 20.10
N PRO A 108 -2.98 -0.86 21.21
CA PRO A 108 -4.22 -1.60 21.42
C PRO A 108 -5.35 -1.23 20.47
N GLN A 109 -5.28 -0.07 19.80
CA GLN A 109 -6.28 0.30 18.80
C GLN A 109 -6.25 -0.60 17.56
N TRP A 110 -5.12 -1.28 17.31
CA TRP A 110 -4.94 -2.09 16.11
C TRP A 110 -5.06 -3.58 16.39
N GLN A 111 -5.60 -4.29 15.40
CA GLN A 111 -5.51 -5.74 15.26
C GLN A 111 -4.59 -6.04 14.07
N PRO A 112 -3.30 -6.38 14.33
CA PRO A 112 -2.35 -6.63 13.24
C PRO A 112 -2.58 -7.96 12.54
N TYR A 113 -2.46 -7.94 11.20
CA TYR A 113 -2.48 -9.10 10.32
C TYR A 113 -1.27 -9.04 9.38
N VAL A 114 -0.43 -10.08 9.39
CA VAL A 114 0.66 -10.19 8.41
C VAL A 114 0.10 -10.75 7.11
N VAL A 115 0.20 -10.01 6.01
CA VAL A 115 -0.31 -10.49 4.72
C VAL A 115 0.81 -11.26 4.01
N PHE A 116 0.64 -12.58 3.89
CA PHE A 116 1.63 -13.46 3.27
C PHE A 116 0.97 -14.78 2.82
N PRO A 117 1.44 -15.43 1.72
CA PRO A 117 0.86 -16.70 1.27
C PRO A 117 0.96 -17.80 2.32
N GLY A 118 -0.16 -18.46 2.59
CA GLY A 118 -0.30 -19.48 3.64
C GLY A 118 0.57 -20.72 3.43
N GLU A 119 0.92 -21.06 2.19
CA GLU A 119 1.79 -22.20 1.86
C GLU A 119 3.19 -22.14 2.49
N PHE A 120 3.62 -20.93 2.94
CA PHE A 120 4.92 -20.72 3.58
C PHE A 120 4.82 -20.57 5.11
N VAL A 121 3.66 -20.82 5.69
CA VAL A 121 3.34 -20.54 7.09
C VAL A 121 2.78 -21.79 7.77
N ALA A 122 3.03 -21.95 9.07
CA ALA A 122 2.41 -23.01 9.86
C ALA A 122 0.87 -22.84 9.83
N PRO A 123 0.11 -23.93 9.55
CA PRO A 123 -1.33 -23.85 9.28
C PRO A 123 -2.14 -23.16 10.38
N GLU A 124 -1.73 -23.33 11.63
CA GLU A 124 -2.41 -22.76 12.81
C GLU A 124 -2.35 -21.22 12.87
N ARG A 125 -1.45 -20.60 12.11
CA ARG A 125 -1.36 -19.14 11.98
C ARG A 125 -2.10 -18.58 10.80
N VAL A 126 -2.54 -19.43 9.88
CA VAL A 126 -3.14 -18.99 8.62
C VAL A 126 -4.63 -18.71 8.81
N ILE A 127 -5.04 -17.54 8.38
CA ILE A 127 -6.45 -17.15 8.26
C ILE A 127 -6.71 -16.67 6.84
N THR A 128 -7.94 -16.86 6.36
CA THR A 128 -8.40 -16.39 5.03
C THR A 128 -9.46 -15.30 5.12
N GLN A 129 -9.94 -15.03 6.33
CA GLN A 129 -10.94 -14.01 6.64
C GLN A 129 -10.51 -13.24 7.88
N LEU A 130 -10.98 -12.02 8.03
CA LEU A 130 -10.74 -11.27 9.26
C LEU A 130 -11.53 -11.89 10.40
N LEU A 131 -10.92 -11.96 11.58
CA LEU A 131 -11.56 -12.48 12.77
C LEU A 131 -12.77 -11.59 13.12
N PRO A 132 -13.96 -12.15 13.30
CA PRO A 132 -15.11 -11.41 13.82
C PRO A 132 -14.76 -10.80 15.19
N ALA A 133 -15.26 -9.60 15.45
CA ALA A 133 -15.08 -8.94 16.74
C ALA A 133 -15.49 -9.84 17.95
N GLU A 134 -16.41 -10.77 17.74
CA GLU A 134 -16.93 -11.71 18.74
C GLU A 134 -15.96 -12.85 19.08
N GLN A 135 -15.08 -13.27 18.18
CA GLN A 135 -14.16 -14.40 18.42
C GLN A 135 -12.86 -14.00 19.19
N ALA A 136 -12.57 -12.70 19.27
CA ALA A 136 -11.47 -12.21 20.11
C ALA A 136 -11.77 -12.32 21.63
N VAL A 137 -12.98 -12.72 22.00
CA VAL A 137 -13.46 -12.85 23.40
C VAL A 137 -13.01 -14.16 24.05
N ALA A 138 -12.60 -15.18 23.29
CA ALA A 138 -12.22 -16.50 23.83
C ALA A 138 -10.94 -16.48 24.69
N ASP A 139 -10.10 -15.41 24.59
CA ASP A 139 -8.83 -15.28 25.31
C ASP A 139 -8.84 -14.18 26.39
N ASN A 140 -9.92 -14.08 27.21
CA ASN A 140 -9.99 -13.15 28.37
C ASN A 140 -9.89 -11.63 28.07
N VAL A 141 -10.17 -11.18 26.84
CA VAL A 141 -10.31 -9.76 26.53
C VAL A 141 -11.80 -9.39 26.58
N SER A 142 -12.15 -8.31 27.27
CA SER A 142 -13.53 -7.84 27.40
C SER A 142 -14.19 -7.66 26.03
N ALA A 143 -15.41 -8.13 25.85
CA ALA A 143 -16.16 -8.04 24.58
C ALA A 143 -16.28 -6.62 24.00
N THR A 144 -16.19 -5.60 24.86
CA THR A 144 -16.18 -4.18 24.49
C THR A 144 -14.88 -3.76 23.80
N ASP A 145 -13.73 -4.37 24.13
CA ASP A 145 -12.43 -3.98 23.56
C ASP A 145 -12.17 -4.64 22.21
N ALA A 146 -12.66 -5.85 21.99
CA ALA A 146 -12.48 -6.58 20.73
C ALA A 146 -13.29 -5.99 19.56
N ALA A 147 -14.51 -5.50 19.84
CA ALA A 147 -15.39 -4.88 18.83
C ALA A 147 -14.88 -3.53 18.31
N THR A 148 -13.89 -2.92 18.96
CA THR A 148 -13.38 -1.59 18.63
C THR A 148 -12.06 -1.60 17.87
N LYS A 149 -11.30 -2.72 17.89
CA LYS A 149 -10.00 -2.79 17.21
C LYS A 149 -10.14 -2.66 15.70
N ARG A 150 -9.25 -1.86 15.13
CA ARG A 150 -9.16 -1.58 13.70
C ARG A 150 -8.16 -2.55 13.05
N PRO A 151 -8.44 -3.16 11.89
CA PRO A 151 -7.47 -4.01 11.22
C PRO A 151 -6.24 -3.21 10.77
N LEU A 152 -5.04 -3.72 11.09
CA LEU A 152 -3.76 -3.21 10.61
C LEU A 152 -3.12 -4.26 9.71
N PHE A 153 -3.07 -4.01 8.41
CA PHE A 153 -2.46 -4.92 7.44
C PHE A 153 -0.96 -4.64 7.31
N ILE A 154 -0.14 -5.64 7.65
CA ILE A 154 1.32 -5.56 7.54
C ILE A 154 1.72 -6.15 6.18
N LEU A 155 2.12 -5.29 5.25
CA LEU A 155 2.53 -5.66 3.90
C LEU A 155 4.06 -5.63 3.77
N LEU A 156 4.63 -6.67 3.16
CA LEU A 156 6.06 -6.78 2.93
C LEU A 156 6.40 -6.25 1.52
N ASP A 157 6.62 -4.94 1.43
CA ASP A 157 6.84 -4.24 0.15
C ASP A 157 8.29 -4.40 -0.34
N ALA A 158 8.49 -5.43 -1.13
CA ALA A 158 9.80 -5.91 -1.56
C ALA A 158 9.69 -6.77 -2.84
N THR A 159 10.81 -7.21 -3.39
CA THR A 159 10.81 -8.35 -4.31
C THR A 159 10.41 -9.62 -3.57
N TRP A 160 9.89 -10.64 -4.28
CA TRP A 160 9.46 -11.89 -3.66
C TRP A 160 10.53 -12.54 -2.78
N SER A 161 11.77 -12.58 -3.25
CA SER A 161 12.89 -13.13 -2.47
C SER A 161 13.19 -12.32 -1.20
N GLU A 162 13.07 -11.00 -1.28
CA GLU A 162 13.24 -10.10 -0.13
C GLU A 162 12.07 -10.22 0.83
N ALA A 163 10.81 -10.27 0.35
CA ALA A 163 9.62 -10.44 1.18
C ALA A 163 9.69 -11.74 2.00
N ARG A 164 10.09 -12.87 1.38
CA ARG A 164 10.36 -14.13 2.10
C ARG A 164 11.45 -13.98 3.16
N LYS A 165 12.50 -13.20 2.88
CA LYS A 165 13.58 -12.93 3.84
C LYS A 165 13.07 -12.06 4.99
N ILE A 166 12.30 -11.00 4.70
CA ILE A 166 11.66 -10.14 5.69
C ILE A 166 10.80 -11.01 6.60
N PHE A 167 9.89 -11.80 6.04
CA PHE A 167 9.00 -12.68 6.80
C PHE A 167 9.75 -13.61 7.76
N LYS A 168 10.80 -14.31 7.26
CA LYS A 168 11.58 -15.28 8.04
C LYS A 168 12.50 -14.65 9.09
N LYS A 169 12.89 -13.38 8.92
CA LYS A 169 13.91 -12.72 9.76
C LYS A 169 13.34 -11.60 10.63
N SER A 170 12.02 -11.55 10.77
CA SER A 170 11.28 -10.58 11.59
C SER A 170 10.51 -11.29 12.71
N PRO A 171 11.18 -11.72 13.79
CA PRO A 171 10.54 -12.48 14.87
C PRO A 171 9.41 -11.71 15.55
N TYR A 172 9.42 -10.39 15.51
CA TYR A 172 8.35 -9.54 16.02
C TYR A 172 7.02 -9.68 15.26
N LEU A 173 7.00 -10.37 14.11
CA LEU A 173 5.77 -10.72 13.37
C LEU A 173 5.17 -12.06 13.79
N LEU A 174 5.89 -12.88 14.57
CA LEU A 174 5.45 -14.22 14.96
C LEU A 174 4.15 -14.24 15.76
N PRO A 175 3.85 -13.29 16.67
CA PRO A 175 2.63 -13.30 17.46
C PRO A 175 1.35 -13.07 16.65
N PHE A 176 1.44 -12.56 15.42
CA PHE A 176 0.27 -12.15 14.65
C PHE A 176 -0.21 -13.24 13.69
N PRO A 177 -1.54 -13.35 13.45
CA PRO A 177 -2.09 -14.21 12.43
C PRO A 177 -1.60 -13.79 11.04
N VAL A 178 -1.52 -14.76 10.15
CA VAL A 178 -1.13 -14.53 8.75
C VAL A 178 -2.36 -14.63 7.87
N LEU A 179 -2.74 -13.49 7.31
CA LEU A 179 -3.82 -13.41 6.33
C LEU A 179 -3.30 -13.88 4.97
N SER A 180 -3.76 -15.05 4.55
CA SER A 180 -3.50 -15.59 3.22
C SER A 180 -4.62 -15.20 2.28
N LEU A 181 -4.29 -14.34 1.31
CA LEU A 181 -5.24 -13.97 0.26
C LEU A 181 -5.24 -15.06 -0.82
N GLU A 182 -6.42 -15.44 -1.25
CA GLU A 182 -6.64 -16.31 -2.41
C GLU A 182 -7.15 -15.44 -3.56
N PRO A 183 -6.25 -14.84 -4.35
CA PRO A 183 -6.68 -13.99 -5.44
C PRO A 183 -7.33 -14.83 -6.54
N GLU A 184 -8.60 -14.62 -6.81
CA GLU A 184 -9.31 -15.21 -7.95
C GLU A 184 -8.89 -14.60 -9.29
N GLN A 185 -8.10 -13.52 -9.26
CA GLN A 185 -7.74 -12.72 -10.43
C GLN A 185 -6.23 -12.68 -10.65
N VAL A 186 -5.85 -12.73 -11.92
CA VAL A 186 -4.49 -12.47 -12.37
C VAL A 186 -4.14 -10.99 -12.14
N SER A 187 -2.92 -10.72 -11.71
CA SER A 187 -2.43 -9.34 -11.48
C SER A 187 -2.59 -8.48 -12.74
N ARG A 188 -3.15 -7.28 -12.57
CA ARG A 188 -3.27 -6.25 -13.62
C ARG A 188 -1.99 -5.41 -13.77
N TYR A 189 -1.08 -5.52 -12.81
CA TYR A 189 0.11 -4.68 -12.75
C TYR A 189 1.17 -5.06 -13.78
N GLN A 190 1.35 -4.24 -14.81
CA GLN A 190 2.21 -4.52 -15.96
C GLN A 190 3.64 -3.93 -15.86
N LEU A 191 3.96 -3.16 -14.81
CA LEU A 191 5.21 -2.40 -14.75
C LEU A 191 6.40 -3.20 -14.24
N ARG A 192 6.18 -4.36 -13.62
CA ARG A 192 7.23 -5.28 -13.19
C ARG A 192 7.07 -6.61 -13.93
N ARG A 193 8.18 -7.14 -14.45
CA ARG A 193 8.20 -8.50 -14.97
C ARG A 193 8.23 -9.46 -13.79
N SER A 194 7.06 -9.95 -13.38
CA SER A 194 6.99 -11.16 -12.58
C SER A 194 7.26 -12.37 -13.48
N ARG A 195 7.97 -13.39 -12.97
CA ARG A 195 8.13 -14.67 -13.67
C ARG A 195 6.88 -15.54 -13.55
N ARG A 196 5.94 -15.14 -12.71
CA ARG A 196 4.65 -15.79 -12.47
C ARG A 196 3.55 -14.74 -12.61
N GLU A 197 2.52 -15.05 -13.33
CA GLU A 197 1.36 -14.18 -13.60
C GLU A 197 0.45 -14.02 -12.37
N ASP A 198 0.62 -14.88 -11.36
CA ASP A 198 -0.13 -14.94 -10.12
C ASP A 198 0.40 -14.01 -9.00
N HIS A 199 1.47 -13.25 -9.25
CA HIS A 199 2.04 -12.36 -8.25
C HIS A 199 1.43 -10.96 -8.29
N LEU A 200 0.55 -10.66 -7.34
CA LEU A 200 -0.01 -9.32 -7.13
C LEU A 200 1.06 -8.30 -6.71
N CYS A 201 0.91 -7.05 -7.12
CA CYS A 201 1.69 -5.95 -6.58
C CYS A 201 1.16 -5.51 -5.20
N THR A 202 1.95 -4.72 -4.47
CA THR A 202 1.59 -4.29 -3.10
C THR A 202 0.25 -3.53 -3.04
N SER A 203 -0.06 -2.72 -4.07
CA SER A 203 -1.34 -2.00 -4.15
C SER A 203 -2.53 -2.93 -4.40
N GLU A 204 -2.39 -3.96 -5.24
CA GLU A 204 -3.44 -4.96 -5.46
C GLU A 204 -3.72 -5.77 -4.19
N VAL A 205 -2.67 -6.18 -3.47
CA VAL A 205 -2.79 -6.81 -2.16
C VAL A 205 -3.53 -5.92 -1.17
N ALA A 206 -3.21 -4.62 -1.14
CA ALA A 206 -3.88 -3.68 -0.25
C ALA A 206 -5.36 -3.47 -0.61
N ALA A 207 -5.71 -3.43 -1.89
CA ALA A 207 -7.10 -3.33 -2.34
C ALA A 207 -7.93 -4.54 -1.88
N LEU A 208 -7.39 -5.76 -1.98
CA LEU A 208 -8.03 -6.97 -1.45
C LEU A 208 -8.19 -6.90 0.08
N CYS A 209 -7.20 -6.42 0.81
CA CYS A 209 -7.29 -6.22 2.25
C CYS A 209 -8.39 -5.22 2.64
N LEU A 210 -8.51 -4.11 1.91
CA LEU A 210 -9.58 -3.12 2.10
C LEU A 210 -10.96 -3.75 1.84
N ALA A 211 -11.11 -4.51 0.75
CA ALA A 211 -12.36 -5.20 0.45
C ALA A 211 -12.77 -6.19 1.56
N LEU A 212 -11.81 -6.98 2.08
CA LEU A 212 -12.03 -7.89 3.22
C LEU A 212 -12.43 -7.14 4.50
N ALA A 213 -11.94 -5.91 4.68
CA ALA A 213 -12.31 -5.05 5.81
C ALA A 213 -13.66 -4.33 5.62
N GLY A 214 -14.38 -4.57 4.51
CA GLY A 214 -15.63 -3.89 4.18
C GLY A 214 -15.46 -2.47 3.62
N GLU A 215 -14.23 -2.05 3.33
CA GLU A 215 -13.87 -0.72 2.81
C GLU A 215 -13.97 -0.71 1.27
N THR A 216 -15.15 -1.05 0.73
CA THR A 216 -15.35 -1.32 -0.70
C THR A 216 -14.98 -0.13 -1.59
N LEU A 217 -15.40 1.08 -1.21
CA LEU A 217 -15.10 2.29 -1.98
C LEU A 217 -13.59 2.58 -2.02
N ALA A 218 -12.90 2.41 -0.90
CA ALA A 218 -11.45 2.60 -0.83
C ALA A 218 -10.70 1.52 -1.64
N ALA A 219 -11.16 0.27 -1.60
CA ALA A 219 -10.61 -0.82 -2.40
C ALA A 219 -10.70 -0.52 -3.90
N GLN A 220 -11.90 -0.20 -4.39
CA GLN A 220 -12.16 0.13 -5.80
C GLN A 220 -11.41 1.38 -6.26
N THR A 221 -11.31 2.38 -5.37
CA THR A 221 -10.57 3.62 -5.67
C THR A 221 -9.07 3.34 -5.78
N LEU A 222 -8.51 2.47 -4.92
CA LEU A 222 -7.09 2.09 -4.99
C LEU A 222 -6.77 1.31 -6.27
N GLU A 223 -7.66 0.41 -6.70
CA GLU A 223 -7.54 -0.29 -7.98
C GLU A 223 -7.55 0.68 -9.17
N ALA A 224 -8.55 1.56 -9.24
CA ALA A 224 -8.65 2.54 -10.31
C ALA A 224 -7.45 3.51 -10.31
N TYR A 225 -6.94 3.88 -9.13
CA TYR A 225 -5.74 4.71 -9.00
C TYR A 225 -4.48 3.99 -9.49
N LEU A 226 -4.38 2.68 -9.26
CA LEU A 226 -3.31 1.84 -9.81
C LEU A 226 -3.37 1.76 -11.34
N ASP A 227 -4.56 1.64 -11.93
CA ASP A 227 -4.74 1.59 -13.38
C ASP A 227 -4.29 2.94 -14.01
N VAL A 228 -4.74 4.08 -13.47
CA VAL A 228 -4.30 5.41 -13.91
C VAL A 228 -2.80 5.60 -13.72
N PHE A 229 -2.23 5.16 -12.59
CA PHE A 229 -0.77 5.20 -12.39
C PHE A 229 -0.02 4.40 -13.45
N THR A 230 -0.54 3.23 -13.81
CA THR A 230 0.06 2.35 -14.82
C THR A 230 0.08 3.01 -16.18
N GLU A 231 -1.04 3.63 -16.59
CA GLU A 231 -1.13 4.40 -17.83
C GLU A 231 -0.12 5.57 -17.85
N HIS A 232 -0.12 6.40 -16.81
CA HIS A 232 0.81 7.52 -16.71
C HIS A 232 2.27 7.06 -16.78
N TYR A 233 2.60 5.94 -16.10
CA TYR A 233 3.96 5.40 -16.10
C TYR A 233 4.37 4.85 -17.47
N LEU A 234 3.49 4.10 -18.13
CA LEU A 234 3.76 3.51 -19.45
C LEU A 234 3.86 4.59 -20.54
N CYS A 235 2.94 5.55 -20.56
CA CYS A 235 3.00 6.68 -21.50
C CYS A 235 4.28 7.49 -21.29
N ALA A 236 4.67 7.75 -20.02
CA ALA A 236 5.93 8.41 -19.71
C ALA A 236 7.16 7.64 -20.22
N LYS A 237 7.15 6.31 -20.07
CA LYS A 237 8.26 5.44 -20.50
C LYS A 237 8.38 5.37 -22.02
N GLN A 238 7.25 5.38 -22.72
CA GLN A 238 7.17 5.26 -24.18
C GLN A 238 7.14 6.62 -24.87
N GLN A 239 7.11 7.72 -24.11
CA GLN A 239 6.98 9.10 -24.61
C GLN A 239 5.68 9.33 -25.38
N TRP A 240 4.63 8.61 -25.04
CA TRP A 240 3.31 8.77 -25.61
C TRP A 240 2.55 9.92 -24.92
N LYS A 241 1.60 10.50 -25.64
CA LYS A 241 0.67 11.46 -25.07
C LYS A 241 -0.35 10.75 -24.19
N LEU A 242 -0.64 11.32 -23.00
CA LEU A 242 -1.72 10.84 -22.14
C LEU A 242 -3.07 11.16 -22.77
N ASP A 243 -3.96 10.19 -22.73
CA ASP A 243 -5.40 10.38 -22.89
C ASP A 243 -6.03 10.44 -21.48
N LEU A 244 -6.50 11.60 -21.08
CA LEU A 244 -7.14 11.78 -19.78
C LEU A 244 -8.63 11.43 -19.78
N ASP A 245 -9.18 11.02 -20.93
CA ASP A 245 -10.58 10.63 -21.10
C ASP A 245 -10.75 9.12 -21.35
N ASP A 246 -9.67 8.34 -21.18
CA ASP A 246 -9.70 6.89 -21.22
C ASP A 246 -10.52 6.27 -20.08
N GLU A 247 -10.79 4.97 -20.16
CA GLU A 247 -11.61 4.23 -19.19
C GLU A 247 -11.03 4.30 -17.76
N PRO A 248 -9.71 4.08 -17.51
CA PRO A 248 -9.15 4.21 -16.15
C PRO A 248 -9.41 5.57 -15.51
N HIS A 249 -9.21 6.66 -16.25
CA HIS A 249 -9.43 8.00 -15.75
C HIS A 249 -10.91 8.30 -15.49
N GLN A 250 -11.81 7.83 -16.34
CA GLN A 250 -13.26 7.97 -16.14
C GLN A 250 -13.73 7.21 -14.91
N ARG A 251 -13.27 5.96 -14.73
CA ARG A 251 -13.56 5.14 -13.55
C ARG A 251 -13.10 5.85 -12.26
N LEU A 252 -11.87 6.34 -12.24
CA LEU A 252 -11.35 7.03 -11.06
C LEU A 252 -12.11 8.33 -10.76
N ARG A 253 -12.53 9.10 -11.78
CA ARG A 253 -13.37 10.30 -11.58
C ARG A 253 -14.70 9.95 -10.91
N SER A 254 -15.36 8.88 -11.37
CA SER A 254 -16.65 8.44 -10.80
C SER A 254 -16.52 8.05 -9.33
N LEU A 255 -15.50 7.26 -8.98
CA LEU A 255 -15.23 6.86 -7.58
C LEU A 255 -14.86 8.05 -6.69
N ARG A 256 -14.13 9.03 -7.21
CA ARG A 256 -13.83 10.27 -6.48
C ARG A 256 -15.08 11.11 -6.21
N ALA A 257 -16.01 11.17 -7.15
CA ALA A 257 -17.27 11.86 -6.96
C ALA A 257 -18.14 11.17 -5.90
N GLU A 258 -18.20 9.83 -5.92
CA GLU A 258 -18.86 9.04 -4.88
C GLU A 258 -18.27 9.27 -3.49
N ALA A 259 -16.93 9.26 -3.39
CA ALA A 259 -16.22 9.54 -2.14
C ALA A 259 -16.54 10.94 -1.59
N ALA A 260 -16.59 11.94 -2.45
CA ALA A 260 -16.95 13.32 -2.05
C ALA A 260 -18.40 13.41 -1.55
N ALA A 261 -19.33 12.71 -2.21
CA ALA A 261 -20.73 12.66 -1.79
C ALA A 261 -20.90 11.99 -0.42
N SER A 262 -20.19 10.86 -0.19
CA SER A 262 -20.23 10.13 1.10
C SER A 262 -19.68 10.97 2.25
N ASN A 263 -18.61 11.73 2.03
CA ASN A 263 -18.03 12.61 3.06
C ASN A 263 -18.95 13.79 3.43
N ASN A 264 -19.74 14.30 2.49
CA ASN A 264 -20.69 15.39 2.77
C ASN A 264 -21.85 14.91 3.66
N LEU A 265 -22.32 13.67 3.43
CA LEU A 265 -23.41 13.08 4.24
C LEU A 265 -23.00 12.76 5.70
N LEU A 266 -21.71 12.61 5.96
CA LEU A 266 -21.19 12.35 7.33
C LEU A 266 -20.97 13.65 8.13
N ASN A 267 -20.98 14.80 7.47
CA ASN A 267 -20.76 16.11 8.10
C ASN A 267 -22.06 16.91 8.29
N GLU A 268 -23.21 16.39 7.87
CA GLU A 268 -24.56 16.87 8.15
C GLU A 268 -25.20 16.11 9.33
#